data_5a37e3843818e8c7471f14684a9c331c
#
_entry.id   5a37e3843818e8c7471f14684a9c331c
#
_cell.length_a   1.000
_cell.length_b   1.000
_cell.length_c   1.000
_cell.angle_alpha   90.00
_cell.angle_beta   90.00
_cell.angle_gamma   90.00
#
_symmetry.space_group_name_H-M   'P 1'
#
loop_
_entity.id
_entity.type
_entity.pdbx_description
1 polymer ?
#
loop_
_entity_poly.entity_id
_entity_poly.type
_entity_poly.pdbx_seq_one_letter_code
_entity_poly.pdbx_strand_id
1 'polypeptide(L)'
;MTELARPLETGWLPDTPIGDSLLRRFAANQADLQDHLVGAVGGRSDRTPGVALSDSGVAAAYLNQAVLLRPISDAHDAVLDHVASFYAGSVGLLLSPWPTPDLAGRGWQLVGHPMFVVRGPVGEPADAPPGDVTVRRAESADDLALVERIVIDGYPVPELGGLPANRALGPALLGSAVRHWIGYLDGTPIAAAASHAAHGVVNLCLAATLPTARRRGVWHALVAARCAGTPDLPAVAFTSDHSRPGFLRTGFLPITRFTLWAVAA
;
A
#
# COMPACT_ATOMS: atom_id res chain seq x y z
N MET A 1 26.30 -14.34 48.82
CA MET A 1 25.78 -13.25 47.96
C MET A 1 26.12 -13.61 46.54
N THR A 2 25.14 -14.09 45.82
CA THR A 2 25.29 -14.47 44.40
C THR A 2 25.32 -13.17 43.59
N GLU A 3 26.48 -12.90 42.96
CA GLU A 3 26.66 -11.78 42.06
C GLU A 3 25.61 -11.91 40.95
N LEU A 4 24.64 -11.01 40.92
CA LEU A 4 23.65 -10.96 39.84
C LEU A 4 24.40 -10.75 38.52
N ALA A 5 24.34 -11.71 37.62
CA ALA A 5 24.97 -11.63 36.32
C ALA A 5 24.59 -10.28 35.67
N ARG A 6 25.61 -9.53 35.27
CA ARG A 6 25.40 -8.27 34.56
C ARG A 6 24.50 -8.52 33.34
N PRO A 7 23.43 -7.77 33.13
CA PRO A 7 22.58 -8.00 31.98
C PRO A 7 23.41 -7.88 30.69
N LEU A 8 23.16 -8.76 29.74
CA LEU A 8 23.80 -8.71 28.42
C LEU A 8 23.52 -7.33 27.81
N GLU A 9 24.56 -6.67 27.37
CA GLU A 9 24.44 -5.44 26.60
C GLU A 9 23.90 -5.83 25.20
N THR A 10 22.65 -5.45 24.90
CA THR A 10 21.96 -5.89 23.68
C THR A 10 22.29 -5.02 22.45
N GLY A 11 22.90 -3.84 22.67
CA GLY A 11 23.10 -2.84 21.62
C GLY A 11 21.84 -2.09 21.18
N TRP A 12 20.68 -2.39 21.80
CA TRP A 12 19.41 -1.71 21.52
C TRP A 12 19.15 -0.62 22.56
N LEU A 13 18.56 0.50 22.11
CA LEU A 13 18.14 1.56 23.02
C LEU A 13 16.96 1.08 23.89
N PRO A 14 16.91 1.46 25.20
CA PRO A 14 15.85 1.00 26.10
C PRO A 14 14.43 1.42 25.69
N ASP A 15 14.31 2.51 24.95
CA ASP A 15 13.04 3.09 24.47
C ASP A 15 12.61 2.56 23.10
N THR A 16 13.37 1.63 22.50
CA THR A 16 12.96 0.97 21.26
C THR A 16 11.77 0.03 21.56
N PRO A 17 10.57 0.30 21.03
CA PRO A 17 9.39 -0.49 21.34
C PRO A 17 9.57 -1.95 20.91
N ILE A 18 9.39 -2.89 21.86
CA ILE A 18 9.45 -4.32 21.57
C ILE A 18 8.29 -4.70 20.66
N GLY A 19 8.60 -5.32 19.52
CA GLY A 19 7.61 -5.76 18.53
C GLY A 19 7.02 -4.63 17.67
N ASP A 20 7.43 -3.41 17.89
CA ASP A 20 7.06 -2.28 17.05
C ASP A 20 8.06 -2.12 15.91
N SER A 21 7.90 -2.93 14.88
CA SER A 21 8.67 -2.81 13.66
C SER A 21 7.88 -2.05 12.59
N LEU A 22 8.59 -1.40 11.68
CA LEU A 22 7.96 -0.75 10.52
C LEU A 22 7.12 -1.72 9.69
N LEU A 23 7.46 -3.02 9.68
CA LEU A 23 6.66 -4.06 9.01
C LEU A 23 5.29 -4.23 9.65
N ARG A 24 5.22 -4.28 11.00
CA ARG A 24 3.94 -4.41 11.71
C ARG A 24 3.09 -3.16 11.57
N ARG A 25 3.72 -1.98 11.66
CA ARG A 25 3.04 -0.69 11.41
C ARG A 25 2.48 -0.62 10.01
N PHE A 26 3.28 -1.04 9.02
CA PHE A 26 2.82 -1.12 7.64
C PHE A 26 1.66 -2.12 7.48
N ALA A 27 1.76 -3.33 8.04
CA ALA A 27 0.71 -4.34 7.94
C ALA A 27 -0.62 -3.81 8.50
N ALA A 28 -0.59 -3.19 9.68
CA ALA A 28 -1.78 -2.58 10.28
C ALA A 28 -2.32 -1.40 9.45
N ASN A 29 -1.43 -0.53 8.95
CA ASN A 29 -1.80 0.58 8.07
C ASN A 29 -2.42 0.09 6.76
N GLN A 30 -1.83 -0.94 6.14
CA GLN A 30 -2.34 -1.51 4.90
C GLN A 30 -3.71 -2.17 5.09
N ALA A 31 -3.93 -2.84 6.23
CA ALA A 31 -5.22 -3.40 6.58
C ALA A 31 -6.30 -2.31 6.71
N ASP A 32 -6.01 -1.23 7.44
CA ASP A 32 -6.94 -0.10 7.58
C ASP A 32 -7.19 0.61 6.24
N LEU A 33 -6.15 0.77 5.42
CA LEU A 33 -6.31 1.31 4.06
C LEU A 33 -7.30 0.49 3.25
N GLN A 34 -7.19 -0.85 3.28
CA GLN A 34 -8.09 -1.73 2.55
C GLN A 34 -9.52 -1.64 3.07
N ASP A 35 -9.72 -1.56 4.39
CA ASP A 35 -11.05 -1.35 4.98
C ASP A 35 -11.70 -0.05 4.47
N HIS A 36 -10.93 1.05 4.37
CA HIS A 36 -11.43 2.30 3.79
C HIS A 36 -11.80 2.16 2.31
N LEU A 37 -10.93 1.51 1.52
CA LEU A 37 -11.15 1.35 0.07
C LEU A 37 -12.41 0.52 -0.22
N VAL A 38 -12.53 -0.65 0.40
CA VAL A 38 -13.68 -1.54 0.16
C VAL A 38 -14.97 -0.99 0.77
N GLY A 39 -14.90 -0.38 1.94
CA GLY A 39 -16.06 0.26 2.59
C GLY A 39 -16.65 1.38 1.73
N ALA A 40 -15.81 2.14 1.04
CA ALA A 40 -16.25 3.25 0.19
C ALA A 40 -17.01 2.80 -1.07
N VAL A 41 -16.89 1.55 -1.48
CA VAL A 41 -17.59 0.97 -2.64
C VAL A 41 -18.67 -0.05 -2.25
N GLY A 42 -18.96 -0.16 -0.94
CA GLY A 42 -19.96 -1.10 -0.42
C GLY A 42 -19.48 -2.56 -0.40
N GLY A 43 -18.16 -2.77 -0.39
CA GLY A 43 -17.54 -4.09 -0.24
C GLY A 43 -17.64 -4.62 1.19
N ARG A 44 -17.00 -5.76 1.43
CA ARG A 44 -16.98 -6.43 2.74
C ARG A 44 -15.55 -6.54 3.26
N SER A 45 -15.40 -6.51 4.58
CA SER A 45 -14.14 -6.79 5.27
C SER A 45 -14.35 -7.68 6.46
N ASP A 46 -13.29 -8.36 6.87
CA ASP A 46 -13.24 -9.16 8.10
C ASP A 46 -11.83 -9.08 8.68
N ARG A 47 -11.71 -9.15 10.00
CA ARG A 47 -10.43 -9.04 10.69
C ARG A 47 -10.33 -9.98 11.87
N THR A 48 -9.23 -10.73 11.89
CA THR A 48 -8.81 -11.57 13.04
C THR A 48 -7.42 -11.10 13.53
N PRO A 49 -6.93 -11.60 14.65
CA PRO A 49 -5.56 -11.30 15.09
C PRO A 49 -4.46 -11.73 14.09
N GLY A 50 -4.77 -12.64 13.16
CA GLY A 50 -3.80 -13.19 12.19
C GLY A 50 -3.86 -12.58 10.80
N VAL A 51 -5.01 -12.04 10.38
CA VAL A 51 -5.23 -11.54 9.02
C VAL A 51 -6.35 -10.49 8.98
N ALA A 52 -6.20 -9.51 8.12
CA ALA A 52 -7.27 -8.61 7.70
C ALA A 52 -7.65 -8.93 6.25
N LEU A 53 -8.94 -8.99 5.96
CA LEU A 53 -9.52 -9.44 4.70
C LEU A 53 -10.43 -8.34 4.15
N SER A 54 -10.34 -8.07 2.85
CA SER A 54 -11.15 -7.07 2.17
C SER A 54 -11.53 -7.52 0.76
N ASP A 55 -12.79 -7.31 0.37
CA ASP A 55 -13.33 -7.68 -0.93
C ASP A 55 -14.28 -6.57 -1.41
N SER A 56 -13.93 -5.92 -2.50
CA SER A 56 -14.70 -4.84 -3.13
C SER A 56 -15.95 -5.32 -3.86
N GLY A 57 -16.10 -6.63 -4.03
CA GLY A 57 -17.12 -7.23 -4.89
C GLY A 57 -16.83 -7.08 -6.40
N VAL A 58 -15.61 -6.65 -6.75
CA VAL A 58 -15.14 -6.59 -8.15
C VAL A 58 -14.24 -7.80 -8.40
N ALA A 59 -14.39 -8.47 -9.53
CA ALA A 59 -13.56 -9.63 -9.90
C ALA A 59 -12.17 -9.20 -10.40
N ALA A 60 -11.49 -8.37 -9.60
CA ALA A 60 -10.13 -7.92 -9.83
C ALA A 60 -9.32 -8.10 -8.55
N ALA A 61 -8.38 -9.03 -8.56
CA ALA A 61 -7.62 -9.41 -7.37
C ALA A 61 -6.89 -8.22 -6.71
N TYR A 62 -6.48 -7.22 -7.49
CA TYR A 62 -5.83 -6.01 -6.96
C TYR A 62 -6.73 -5.12 -6.09
N LEU A 63 -8.05 -5.24 -6.18
CA LEU A 63 -9.02 -4.53 -5.35
C LEU A 63 -9.46 -5.31 -4.11
N ASN A 64 -9.00 -6.55 -3.98
CA ASN A 64 -9.39 -7.50 -2.94
C ASN A 64 -8.12 -8.01 -2.25
N GLN A 65 -7.90 -7.65 -1.00
CA GLN A 65 -6.64 -7.97 -0.36
C GLN A 65 -6.81 -8.61 1.02
N ALA A 66 -6.07 -9.69 1.25
CA ALA A 66 -5.78 -10.24 2.55
C ALA A 66 -4.40 -9.74 2.99
N VAL A 67 -4.28 -9.17 4.17
CA VAL A 67 -3.02 -8.72 4.76
C VAL A 67 -2.72 -9.57 5.99
N LEU A 68 -1.63 -10.33 5.95
CA LEU A 68 -1.17 -11.05 7.14
C LEU A 68 -0.73 -10.06 8.22
N LEU A 69 -1.22 -10.24 9.43
CA LEU A 69 -0.89 -9.43 10.61
C LEU A 69 0.13 -10.12 11.53
N ARG A 70 0.46 -11.38 11.24
CA ARG A 70 1.52 -12.15 11.86
C ARG A 70 2.21 -13.06 10.84
N PRO A 71 3.47 -13.48 11.09
CA PRO A 71 4.10 -14.49 10.24
C PRO A 71 3.37 -15.83 10.35
N ILE A 72 3.46 -16.62 9.27
CA ILE A 72 3.04 -18.01 9.20
C ILE A 72 4.23 -18.87 8.81
N SER A 73 4.38 -20.04 9.39
CA SER A 73 5.45 -21.00 9.11
C SER A 73 4.96 -22.32 8.53
N ASP A 74 3.64 -22.53 8.51
CA ASP A 74 3.00 -23.77 8.04
C ASP A 74 1.96 -23.44 6.97
N ALA A 75 1.98 -24.21 5.87
CA ALA A 75 0.99 -24.13 4.80
C ALA A 75 -0.42 -24.58 5.24
N HIS A 76 -0.55 -25.21 6.39
CA HIS A 76 -1.82 -25.63 7.01
C HIS A 76 -2.25 -24.71 8.16
N ASP A 77 -1.64 -23.52 8.32
CA ASP A 77 -2.07 -22.54 9.32
C ASP A 77 -3.56 -22.18 9.10
N ALA A 78 -4.36 -22.24 10.16
CA ALA A 78 -5.80 -21.98 10.11
C ALA A 78 -6.17 -20.59 9.55
N VAL A 79 -5.25 -19.62 9.61
CA VAL A 79 -5.41 -18.32 8.97
C VAL A 79 -5.60 -18.47 7.45
N LEU A 80 -4.90 -19.41 6.83
CA LEU A 80 -4.99 -19.64 5.38
C LEU A 80 -6.33 -20.28 4.99
N ASP A 81 -6.91 -21.12 5.86
CA ASP A 81 -8.26 -21.67 5.66
C ASP A 81 -9.33 -20.57 5.76
N HIS A 82 -9.13 -19.63 6.67
CA HIS A 82 -9.99 -18.46 6.79
C HIS A 82 -9.91 -17.56 5.54
N VAL A 83 -8.71 -17.30 5.01
CA VAL A 83 -8.51 -16.58 3.74
C VAL A 83 -9.23 -17.29 2.59
N ALA A 84 -9.04 -18.60 2.44
CA ALA A 84 -9.70 -19.41 1.40
C ALA A 84 -11.23 -19.34 1.50
N SER A 85 -11.76 -19.47 2.71
CA SER A 85 -13.20 -19.39 2.97
C SER A 85 -13.78 -17.99 2.63
N PHE A 86 -13.07 -16.93 2.99
CA PHE A 86 -13.51 -15.56 2.71
C PHE A 86 -13.58 -15.29 1.21
N TYR A 87 -12.61 -15.77 0.42
CA TYR A 87 -12.60 -15.57 -1.03
C TYR A 87 -13.27 -16.72 -1.82
N ALA A 88 -14.02 -17.62 -1.16
CA ALA A 88 -14.75 -18.64 -1.87
C ALA A 88 -15.73 -18.03 -2.88
N GLY A 89 -15.54 -18.32 -4.18
CA GLY A 89 -16.30 -17.73 -5.30
C GLY A 89 -15.85 -16.32 -5.73
N SER A 90 -14.72 -15.85 -5.23
CA SER A 90 -14.14 -14.54 -5.54
C SER A 90 -12.62 -14.68 -5.76
N VAL A 91 -11.94 -13.60 -6.02
CA VAL A 91 -10.48 -13.55 -6.20
C VAL A 91 -9.88 -12.51 -5.28
N GLY A 92 -8.65 -12.75 -4.79
CA GLY A 92 -7.96 -11.80 -3.94
C GLY A 92 -6.43 -11.96 -4.00
N LEU A 93 -5.73 -11.05 -3.35
CA LEU A 93 -4.28 -11.10 -3.16
C LEU A 93 -3.97 -11.26 -1.67
N LEU A 94 -3.22 -12.29 -1.31
CA LEU A 94 -2.62 -12.41 0.02
C LEU A 94 -1.28 -11.69 0.03
N LEU A 95 -1.20 -10.60 0.79
CA LEU A 95 0.04 -9.87 1.07
C LEU A 95 0.62 -10.30 2.41
N SER A 96 1.86 -10.78 2.39
CA SER A 96 2.63 -11.06 3.59
C SER A 96 3.87 -10.18 3.67
N PRO A 97 4.01 -9.36 4.72
CA PRO A 97 5.27 -8.66 5.03
C PRO A 97 6.43 -9.61 5.41
N TRP A 98 6.13 -10.88 5.68
CA TRP A 98 7.09 -11.92 6.06
C TRP A 98 7.17 -13.01 4.98
N PRO A 99 8.26 -13.79 4.94
CA PRO A 99 8.30 -15.02 4.14
C PRO A 99 7.12 -15.94 4.49
N THR A 100 6.59 -16.62 3.49
CA THR A 100 5.55 -17.65 3.66
C THR A 100 6.11 -19.01 3.26
N PRO A 101 5.53 -20.13 3.74
CA PRO A 101 5.73 -21.41 3.09
C PRO A 101 5.22 -21.37 1.64
N ASP A 102 5.53 -22.41 0.87
CA ASP A 102 4.96 -22.59 -0.46
C ASP A 102 3.45 -22.88 -0.35
N LEU A 103 2.63 -22.06 -0.96
CA LEU A 103 1.16 -22.16 -0.95
C LEU A 103 0.61 -22.70 -2.29
N ALA A 104 1.47 -23.10 -3.22
CA ALA A 104 1.02 -23.68 -4.50
C ALA A 104 0.19 -24.96 -4.31
N GLY A 105 0.48 -25.75 -3.26
CA GLY A 105 -0.32 -26.91 -2.87
C GLY A 105 -1.77 -26.61 -2.47
N ARG A 106 -2.09 -25.34 -2.17
CA ARG A 106 -3.46 -24.84 -1.93
C ARG A 106 -4.16 -24.35 -3.20
N GLY A 107 -3.54 -24.47 -4.35
CA GLY A 107 -4.04 -23.92 -5.62
C GLY A 107 -3.78 -22.43 -5.79
N TRP A 108 -3.01 -21.80 -4.91
CA TRP A 108 -2.67 -20.38 -4.98
C TRP A 108 -1.45 -20.15 -5.86
N GLN A 109 -1.41 -19.00 -6.54
CA GLN A 109 -0.31 -18.66 -7.44
C GLN A 109 0.57 -17.58 -6.85
N LEU A 110 1.90 -17.82 -6.79
CA LEU A 110 2.85 -16.79 -6.41
C LEU A 110 2.88 -15.71 -7.50
N VAL A 111 2.46 -14.49 -7.14
CA VAL A 111 2.45 -13.33 -8.04
C VAL A 111 3.83 -12.67 -8.08
N GLY A 112 4.51 -12.60 -6.92
CA GLY A 112 5.83 -12.01 -6.86
C GLY A 112 6.24 -11.53 -5.48
N HIS A 113 7.36 -10.81 -5.46
CA HIS A 113 7.99 -10.32 -4.25
C HIS A 113 8.22 -8.79 -4.33
N PRO A 114 7.18 -7.96 -4.13
CA PRO A 114 7.34 -6.51 -4.12
C PRO A 114 8.31 -6.06 -3.03
N MET A 115 9.08 -5.01 -3.30
CA MET A 115 10.05 -4.46 -2.36
C MET A 115 9.36 -3.52 -1.38
N PHE A 116 9.56 -3.73 -0.10
CA PHE A 116 9.22 -2.77 0.94
C PHE A 116 10.32 -1.73 1.07
N VAL A 117 9.95 -0.45 0.94
CA VAL A 117 10.84 0.69 1.01
C VAL A 117 10.37 1.66 2.08
N VAL A 118 11.33 2.30 2.73
CA VAL A 118 11.09 3.23 3.85
C VAL A 118 11.92 4.48 3.66
N ARG A 119 11.37 5.64 3.99
CA ARG A 119 12.07 6.91 4.12
C ARG A 119 11.74 7.50 5.49
N GLY A 120 12.76 7.99 6.21
CA GLY A 120 12.57 8.72 7.45
C GLY A 120 11.70 9.98 7.28
N PRO A 121 11.25 10.58 8.39
CA PRO A 121 10.55 11.85 8.36
C PRO A 121 11.33 12.90 7.58
N VAL A 122 10.64 13.73 6.81
CA VAL A 122 11.24 14.77 5.98
C VAL A 122 10.92 16.11 6.63
N GLY A 123 11.90 16.69 7.34
CA GLY A 123 11.71 17.95 8.08
C GLY A 123 11.32 19.14 7.19
N GLU A 124 11.85 19.23 5.97
CA GLU A 124 11.49 20.27 5.01
C GLU A 124 11.11 19.66 3.63
N PRO A 125 10.25 20.35 2.87
CA PRO A 125 9.89 19.90 1.52
C PRO A 125 11.14 19.76 0.64
N ALA A 126 11.16 18.71 -0.18
CA ALA A 126 12.13 18.60 -1.27
C ALA A 126 11.98 19.79 -2.24
N ASP A 127 13.02 20.02 -3.06
CA ASP A 127 13.02 21.04 -4.10
C ASP A 127 11.68 21.11 -4.86
N ALA A 128 11.30 22.35 -5.23
CA ALA A 128 10.09 22.56 -6.01
C ALA A 128 10.12 21.71 -7.29
N PRO A 129 8.97 21.13 -7.68
CA PRO A 129 8.89 20.38 -8.92
C PRO A 129 9.25 21.27 -10.12
N PRO A 130 9.62 20.70 -11.28
CA PRO A 130 9.78 21.45 -12.52
C PRO A 130 8.59 22.37 -12.76
N GLY A 131 8.81 23.57 -13.33
CA GLY A 131 7.81 24.64 -13.38
C GLY A 131 6.52 24.33 -14.17
N ASP A 132 6.51 23.29 -14.98
CA ASP A 132 5.37 22.76 -15.74
C ASP A 132 4.59 21.67 -14.99
N VAL A 133 5.09 21.22 -13.82
CA VAL A 133 4.50 20.19 -12.98
C VAL A 133 3.82 20.79 -11.76
N THR A 134 2.55 20.48 -11.57
CA THR A 134 1.82 20.84 -10.35
C THR A 134 1.16 19.61 -9.73
N VAL A 135 0.98 19.64 -8.40
CA VAL A 135 0.28 18.58 -7.65
C VAL A 135 -0.74 19.24 -6.74
N ARG A 136 -1.96 18.71 -6.77
CA ARG A 136 -2.99 19.13 -5.81
C ARG A 136 -3.69 17.93 -5.18
N ARG A 137 -4.31 18.15 -4.04
CA ARG A 137 -5.16 17.17 -3.39
C ARG A 137 -6.51 17.08 -4.12
N ALA A 138 -7.08 15.88 -4.20
CA ALA A 138 -8.45 15.67 -4.63
C ALA A 138 -9.40 16.06 -3.50
N GLU A 139 -10.37 16.94 -3.79
CA GLU A 139 -11.28 17.52 -2.80
C GLU A 139 -12.76 17.38 -3.18
N SER A 140 -13.04 16.87 -4.37
CA SER A 140 -14.39 16.65 -4.90
C SER A 140 -14.60 15.23 -5.41
N ALA A 141 -15.86 14.84 -5.60
CA ALA A 141 -16.20 13.55 -6.21
C ALA A 141 -15.67 13.45 -7.65
N ASP A 142 -15.67 14.54 -8.40
CA ASP A 142 -15.12 14.60 -9.76
C ASP A 142 -13.61 14.41 -9.75
N ASP A 143 -12.90 15.00 -8.77
CA ASP A 143 -11.47 14.77 -8.58
C ASP A 143 -11.19 13.30 -8.31
N LEU A 144 -11.99 12.67 -7.44
CA LEU A 144 -11.79 11.26 -7.09
C LEU A 144 -12.08 10.34 -8.27
N ALA A 145 -13.11 10.63 -9.07
CA ALA A 145 -13.38 9.90 -10.32
C ALA A 145 -12.22 10.06 -11.33
N LEU A 146 -11.61 11.26 -11.38
CA LEU A 146 -10.42 11.48 -12.19
C LEU A 146 -9.20 10.68 -11.67
N VAL A 147 -8.97 10.65 -10.35
CA VAL A 147 -7.95 9.78 -9.72
C VAL A 147 -8.17 8.33 -10.10
N GLU A 148 -9.39 7.82 -9.95
CA GLU A 148 -9.75 6.44 -10.29
C GLU A 148 -9.43 6.14 -11.75
N ARG A 149 -9.83 7.01 -12.68
CA ARG A 149 -9.57 6.84 -14.11
C ARG A 149 -8.08 6.79 -14.42
N ILE A 150 -7.30 7.72 -13.86
CA ILE A 150 -5.84 7.77 -14.07
C ILE A 150 -5.18 6.50 -13.49
N VAL A 151 -5.64 6.01 -12.33
CA VAL A 151 -5.10 4.78 -11.74
C VAL A 151 -5.40 3.58 -12.63
N ILE A 152 -6.65 3.42 -13.10
CA ILE A 152 -7.06 2.32 -13.99
C ILE A 152 -6.27 2.37 -15.30
N ASP A 153 -6.20 3.51 -15.96
CA ASP A 153 -5.54 3.67 -17.27
C ASP A 153 -4.00 3.61 -17.16
N GLY A 154 -3.47 3.93 -15.99
CA GLY A 154 -2.03 3.91 -15.72
C GLY A 154 -1.48 2.56 -15.25
N TYR A 155 -2.31 1.67 -14.74
CA TYR A 155 -1.93 0.31 -14.36
C TYR A 155 -2.27 -0.69 -15.48
N PRO A 156 -1.36 -1.58 -15.84
CA PRO A 156 -1.62 -2.60 -16.85
C PRO A 156 -2.39 -3.79 -16.25
N VAL A 157 -3.59 -3.52 -15.72
CA VAL A 157 -4.48 -4.53 -15.12
C VAL A 157 -5.75 -4.58 -15.96
N PRO A 158 -5.85 -5.53 -16.90
CA PRO A 158 -7.00 -5.60 -17.84
C PRO A 158 -8.35 -5.70 -17.13
N GLU A 159 -8.39 -6.37 -15.98
CA GLU A 159 -9.60 -6.58 -15.18
C GLU A 159 -10.21 -5.28 -14.65
N LEU A 160 -9.41 -4.21 -14.56
CA LEU A 160 -9.91 -2.88 -14.18
C LEU A 160 -10.45 -2.09 -15.38
N GLY A 161 -10.10 -2.50 -16.60
CA GLY A 161 -10.59 -1.87 -17.81
C GLY A 161 -12.11 -2.05 -17.93
N GLY A 162 -12.83 -0.95 -18.15
CA GLY A 162 -14.29 -1.01 -18.30
C GLY A 162 -15.09 -1.00 -16.99
N LEU A 163 -14.47 -0.88 -15.83
CA LEU A 163 -15.20 -0.65 -14.59
C LEU A 163 -16.00 0.66 -14.67
N PRO A 164 -17.26 0.66 -14.23
CA PRO A 164 -18.00 1.90 -14.04
C PRO A 164 -17.28 2.84 -13.06
N ALA A 165 -17.45 4.14 -13.22
CA ALA A 165 -16.90 5.12 -12.28
C ALA A 165 -17.33 4.83 -10.83
N ASN A 166 -16.45 5.15 -9.89
CA ASN A 166 -16.63 4.96 -8.44
C ASN A 166 -16.77 3.49 -7.99
N ARG A 167 -16.29 2.53 -8.79
CA ARG A 167 -16.29 1.11 -8.43
C ARG A 167 -14.98 0.64 -7.84
N ALA A 168 -13.88 1.35 -8.09
CA ALA A 168 -12.59 1.12 -7.45
C ALA A 168 -12.32 2.14 -6.32
N LEU A 169 -12.72 3.41 -6.52
CA LEU A 169 -12.54 4.49 -5.54
C LEU A 169 -13.86 5.24 -5.33
N GLY A 170 -14.66 4.81 -4.35
CA GLY A 170 -15.96 5.42 -4.05
C GLY A 170 -15.85 6.82 -3.41
N PRO A 171 -16.86 7.71 -3.62
CA PRO A 171 -16.86 9.09 -3.12
C PRO A 171 -16.70 9.22 -1.59
N ALA A 172 -17.09 8.21 -0.83
CA ALA A 172 -16.94 8.18 0.63
C ALA A 172 -15.48 8.28 1.10
N LEU A 173 -14.49 8.01 0.22
CA LEU A 173 -13.08 8.19 0.53
C LEU A 173 -12.70 9.64 0.82
N LEU A 174 -13.44 10.64 0.34
CA LEU A 174 -13.16 12.07 0.59
C LEU A 174 -13.22 12.43 2.08
N GLY A 175 -14.05 11.75 2.85
CA GLY A 175 -14.18 11.93 4.30
C GLY A 175 -13.28 11.01 5.12
N SER A 176 -12.48 10.15 4.49
CA SER A 176 -11.65 9.15 5.17
C SER A 176 -10.23 9.66 5.48
N ALA A 177 -9.44 8.81 6.15
CA ALA A 177 -8.01 9.05 6.38
C ALA A 177 -7.15 8.86 5.11
N VAL A 178 -7.73 8.37 4.01
CA VAL A 178 -7.04 8.18 2.73
C VAL A 178 -7.07 9.48 1.95
N ARG A 179 -5.89 10.01 1.65
CA ARG A 179 -5.74 11.24 0.87
C ARG A 179 -5.37 10.91 -0.56
N HIS A 180 -6.04 11.54 -1.53
CA HIS A 180 -5.79 11.35 -2.96
C HIS A 180 -5.17 12.61 -3.55
N TRP A 181 -4.29 12.43 -4.53
CA TRP A 181 -3.50 13.47 -5.15
C TRP A 181 -3.55 13.34 -6.68
N ILE A 182 -3.59 14.48 -7.37
CA ILE A 182 -3.58 14.54 -8.82
C ILE A 182 -2.33 15.32 -9.24
N GLY A 183 -1.56 14.73 -10.15
CA GLY A 183 -0.40 15.36 -10.76
C GLY A 183 -0.71 15.85 -12.16
N TYR A 184 -0.37 17.09 -12.42
CA TYR A 184 -0.60 17.79 -13.69
C TYR A 184 0.73 18.08 -14.37
N LEU A 185 0.71 18.06 -15.70
CA LEU A 185 1.76 18.53 -16.58
C LEU A 185 1.11 19.51 -17.56
N ASP A 186 1.60 20.76 -17.59
CA ASP A 186 1.03 21.84 -18.43
C ASP A 186 -0.51 21.96 -18.25
N GLY A 187 -0.99 21.87 -17.00
CA GLY A 187 -2.41 21.93 -16.69
C GLY A 187 -3.22 20.66 -17.01
N THR A 188 -2.61 19.66 -17.65
CA THR A 188 -3.28 18.39 -17.98
C THR A 188 -3.07 17.38 -16.88
N PRO A 189 -4.12 16.74 -16.32
CA PRO A 189 -4.00 15.69 -15.31
C PRO A 189 -3.47 14.41 -15.95
N ILE A 190 -2.32 13.92 -15.46
CA ILE A 190 -1.61 12.78 -16.08
C ILE A 190 -1.12 11.74 -15.08
N ALA A 191 -1.23 12.02 -13.80
CA ALA A 191 -0.80 11.10 -12.76
C ALA A 191 -1.71 11.24 -11.53
N ALA A 192 -1.86 10.16 -10.79
CA ALA A 192 -2.60 10.15 -9.55
C ALA A 192 -1.90 9.26 -8.52
N ALA A 193 -2.17 9.51 -7.25
CA ALA A 193 -1.64 8.71 -6.16
C ALA A 193 -2.50 8.86 -4.91
N ALA A 194 -2.37 7.92 -3.97
CA ALA A 194 -2.96 8.04 -2.65
C ALA A 194 -1.91 7.91 -1.54
N SER A 195 -2.27 8.36 -0.35
CA SER A 195 -1.52 8.16 0.88
C SER A 195 -2.47 7.92 2.04
N HIS A 196 -2.06 7.05 2.97
CA HIS A 196 -2.81 6.75 4.19
C HIS A 196 -1.90 6.90 5.42
N ALA A 197 -2.23 7.83 6.30
CA ALA A 197 -1.46 8.11 7.51
C ALA A 197 -2.16 7.47 8.72
N ALA A 198 -1.61 6.36 9.19
CA ALA A 198 -2.07 5.63 10.37
C ALA A 198 -0.92 4.81 10.97
N HIS A 199 -1.06 4.34 12.20
CA HIS A 199 -0.09 3.47 12.87
C HIS A 199 1.35 4.02 12.88
N GLY A 200 1.50 5.36 12.94
CA GLY A 200 2.81 6.01 13.00
C GLY A 200 3.64 5.95 11.71
N VAL A 201 3.01 5.70 10.57
CA VAL A 201 3.62 5.74 9.23
C VAL A 201 2.66 6.38 8.23
N VAL A 202 3.20 6.94 7.14
CA VAL A 202 2.42 7.28 5.95
C VAL A 202 2.70 6.27 4.85
N ASN A 203 1.68 5.54 4.43
CA ASN A 203 1.74 4.57 3.34
C ASN A 203 1.47 5.27 2.01
N LEU A 204 2.44 5.23 1.10
CA LEU A 204 2.33 5.81 -0.24
C LEU A 204 1.81 4.73 -1.20
N CYS A 205 0.55 4.82 -1.59
CA CYS A 205 -0.17 3.79 -2.33
C CYS A 205 -0.82 4.32 -3.61
N LEU A 206 -1.39 3.43 -4.41
CA LEU A 206 -2.22 3.68 -5.60
C LEU A 206 -1.61 4.73 -6.56
N ALA A 207 -0.28 4.71 -6.78
CA ALA A 207 0.37 5.69 -7.64
C ALA A 207 0.48 5.20 -9.08
N ALA A 208 -0.09 5.95 -10.01
CA ALA A 208 0.00 5.69 -11.44
C ALA A 208 0.32 6.98 -12.23
N THR A 209 1.00 6.81 -13.36
CA THR A 209 1.21 7.86 -14.36
C THR A 209 0.83 7.29 -15.72
N LEU A 210 0.02 8.02 -16.46
CA LEU A 210 -0.40 7.62 -17.81
C LEU A 210 0.82 7.31 -18.69
N PRO A 211 0.81 6.23 -19.49
CA PRO A 211 1.97 5.77 -20.23
C PRO A 211 2.65 6.85 -21.09
N THR A 212 1.87 7.69 -21.75
CA THR A 212 2.32 8.76 -22.64
C THR A 212 3.03 9.91 -21.92
N ALA A 213 2.82 10.03 -20.60
CA ALA A 213 3.33 11.15 -19.78
C ALA A 213 4.42 10.71 -18.77
N ARG A 214 4.91 9.48 -18.88
CA ARG A 214 5.97 8.98 -18.00
C ARG A 214 7.30 9.70 -18.22
N ARG A 215 8.18 9.66 -17.22
CA ARG A 215 9.53 10.27 -17.22
C ARG A 215 9.56 11.80 -17.33
N ARG A 216 8.46 12.47 -16.98
CA ARG A 216 8.32 13.94 -16.98
C ARG A 216 8.36 14.53 -15.55
N GLY A 217 8.80 13.80 -14.54
CA GLY A 217 8.97 14.30 -13.17
C GLY A 217 7.72 14.27 -12.28
N VAL A 218 6.52 14.16 -12.83
CA VAL A 218 5.25 14.25 -12.08
C VAL A 218 5.14 13.19 -10.98
N TRP A 219 5.65 11.97 -11.20
CA TRP A 219 5.67 10.94 -10.17
C TRP A 219 6.51 11.35 -8.95
N HIS A 220 7.67 11.99 -9.16
CA HIS A 220 8.50 12.50 -8.07
C HIS A 220 7.79 13.60 -7.29
N ALA A 221 7.12 14.51 -7.98
CA ALA A 221 6.32 15.56 -7.36
C ALA A 221 5.18 14.98 -6.50
N LEU A 222 4.52 13.90 -6.96
CA LEU A 222 3.52 13.18 -6.17
C LEU A 222 4.12 12.52 -4.93
N VAL A 223 5.33 11.94 -5.00
CA VAL A 223 6.02 11.39 -3.82
C VAL A 223 6.32 12.51 -2.82
N ALA A 224 6.89 13.62 -3.28
CA ALA A 224 7.23 14.76 -2.44
C ALA A 224 5.98 15.34 -1.74
N ALA A 225 4.90 15.59 -2.49
CA ALA A 225 3.66 16.14 -1.94
C ALA A 225 3.03 15.23 -0.86
N ARG A 226 3.05 13.91 -1.06
CA ARG A 226 2.51 12.94 -0.08
C ARG A 226 3.35 12.91 1.20
N CYS A 227 4.69 12.97 1.09
CA CYS A 227 5.58 13.05 2.24
C CYS A 227 5.40 14.39 2.99
N ALA A 228 5.35 15.51 2.26
CA ALA A 228 5.14 16.83 2.85
C ALA A 228 3.77 16.98 3.55
N GLY A 229 2.77 16.21 3.13
CA GLY A 229 1.45 16.17 3.80
C GLY A 229 1.47 15.56 5.21
N THR A 230 2.57 14.89 5.60
CA THR A 230 2.78 14.25 6.92
C THR A 230 4.27 14.25 7.26
N PRO A 231 4.90 15.43 7.45
CA PRO A 231 6.36 15.59 7.52
C PRO A 231 7.01 14.85 8.69
N ASP A 232 6.26 14.66 9.78
CA ASP A 232 6.75 14.03 11.01
C ASP A 232 6.67 12.49 11.00
N LEU A 233 6.07 11.90 9.96
CA LEU A 233 5.93 10.45 9.86
C LEU A 233 6.94 9.85 8.87
N PRO A 234 7.51 8.67 9.19
CA PRO A 234 8.23 7.91 8.19
C PRO A 234 7.28 7.49 7.07
N ALA A 235 7.74 7.65 5.83
CA ALA A 235 7.00 7.23 4.65
C ALA A 235 7.37 5.79 4.28
N VAL A 236 6.38 4.98 3.98
CA VAL A 236 6.52 3.57 3.61
C VAL A 236 5.78 3.28 2.29
N ALA A 237 6.25 2.31 1.55
CA ALA A 237 5.56 1.78 0.38
C ALA A 237 6.00 0.35 0.10
N PHE A 238 5.15 -0.46 -0.56
CA PHE A 238 5.64 -1.62 -1.28
C PHE A 238 5.61 -1.35 -2.79
N THR A 239 6.66 -1.74 -3.50
CA THR A 239 6.92 -1.27 -4.85
C THR A 239 7.20 -2.42 -5.80
N SER A 240 6.76 -2.28 -7.05
CA SER A 240 7.24 -3.13 -8.14
C SER A 240 8.72 -2.84 -8.44
N ASP A 241 9.40 -3.76 -9.12
CA ASP A 241 10.78 -3.55 -9.57
C ASP A 241 10.90 -2.39 -10.57
N HIS A 242 9.81 -2.03 -11.27
CA HIS A 242 9.78 -0.87 -12.18
C HIS A 242 9.74 0.47 -11.43
N SER A 243 9.01 0.57 -10.32
CA SER A 243 8.88 1.80 -9.53
C SER A 243 10.00 1.96 -8.48
N ARG A 244 10.62 0.85 -8.02
CA ARG A 244 11.69 0.86 -7.04
C ARG A 244 12.81 1.87 -7.33
N PRO A 245 13.42 1.95 -8.54
CA PRO A 245 14.49 2.90 -8.81
C PRO A 245 14.05 4.37 -8.59
N GLY A 246 12.79 4.68 -8.81
CA GLY A 246 12.22 6.00 -8.51
C GLY A 246 12.23 6.29 -7.02
N PHE A 247 11.75 5.37 -6.20
CA PHE A 247 11.76 5.51 -4.75
C PHE A 247 13.18 5.65 -4.18
N LEU A 248 14.14 4.85 -4.64
CA LEU A 248 15.53 4.96 -4.20
C LEU A 248 16.12 6.35 -4.50
N ARG A 249 15.84 6.92 -5.67
CA ARG A 249 16.28 8.30 -6.02
C ARG A 249 15.63 9.39 -5.17
N THR A 250 14.49 9.11 -4.54
CA THR A 250 13.82 10.04 -3.62
C THR A 250 14.18 9.78 -2.16
N GLY A 251 15.26 9.05 -1.89
CA GLY A 251 15.79 8.83 -0.54
C GLY A 251 15.12 7.70 0.24
N PHE A 252 14.33 6.86 -0.41
CA PHE A 252 13.82 5.64 0.23
C PHE A 252 14.90 4.56 0.26
N LEU A 253 14.94 3.80 1.35
CA LEU A 253 15.82 2.66 1.56
C LEU A 253 15.02 1.36 1.37
N PRO A 254 15.56 0.37 0.65
CA PRO A 254 14.97 -0.95 0.54
C PRO A 254 15.22 -1.72 1.84
N ILE A 255 14.17 -2.32 2.40
CA ILE A 255 14.25 -3.05 3.67
C ILE A 255 14.15 -4.56 3.46
N THR A 256 13.06 -5.01 2.81
CA THR A 256 12.81 -6.44 2.58
C THR A 256 11.86 -6.62 1.40
N ARG A 257 11.73 -7.86 0.92
CA ARG A 257 10.69 -8.21 -0.05
C ARG A 257 9.51 -8.86 0.67
N PHE A 258 8.34 -8.44 0.32
CA PHE A 258 7.08 -9.07 0.73
C PHE A 258 6.80 -10.29 -0.15
N THR A 259 5.85 -11.11 0.25
CA THR A 259 5.35 -12.20 -0.57
C THR A 259 3.90 -11.92 -0.95
N LEU A 260 3.58 -12.08 -2.23
CA LEU A 260 2.25 -11.80 -2.77
C LEU A 260 1.73 -13.04 -3.50
N TRP A 261 0.61 -13.60 -3.02
CA TRP A 261 -0.07 -14.74 -3.60
C TRP A 261 -1.42 -14.33 -4.19
N ALA A 262 -1.74 -14.80 -5.38
CA ALA A 262 -3.11 -14.75 -5.88
C ALA A 262 -3.89 -15.91 -5.25
N VAL A 263 -5.00 -15.57 -4.61
CA VAL A 263 -5.96 -16.51 -4.05
C VAL A 263 -7.09 -16.63 -5.05
N ALA A 264 -7.27 -17.83 -5.60
CA ALA A 264 -8.42 -18.17 -6.42
C ALA A 264 -9.33 -19.12 -5.65
N ALA A 265 -10.63 -19.06 -5.96
CA ALA A 265 -11.60 -20.02 -5.45
C ALA A 265 -11.38 -21.40 -6.08
#